data_3d625ffe0979182691249e663da3b9f2
#
_entry.id   3d625ffe0979182691249e663da3b9f2
#
_cell.length_a   1.000
_cell.length_b   1.000
_cell.length_c   1.000
_cell.angle_alpha   90.00
_cell.angle_beta   90.00
_cell.angle_gamma   90.00
#
_symmetry.space_group_name_H-M   'P 1'
#
loop_
_entity.id
_entity.type
_entity.pdbx_description
1 polymer ?
#
loop_
_entity_poly.entity_id
_entity_poly.type
_entity_poly.pdbx_seq_one_letter_code
_entity_poly.pdbx_strand_id
1 'polypeptide(L)'
;MTPAEFQSWKAARLQALGLRTDDFEETFSRSSGPSGQNVNKVSTQVTLNHRPTGRAVTVQDTRSQATNRVIAWERLLEAIARADEEARAAKRHEREKKRRQNSKRPWGLKQRILEDKKRRSATKKLRGRGDW
;
A
#
# COMPACT_ATOMS: atom_id res chain seq x y z
N MET A 1 -23.42 13.36 -9.58
CA MET A 1 -22.24 13.84 -10.34
C MET A 1 -22.63 13.88 -11.82
N THR A 2 -22.53 15.03 -12.45
CA THR A 2 -22.76 15.17 -13.88
C THR A 2 -21.60 14.56 -14.69
N PRO A 3 -21.80 14.24 -15.98
CA PRO A 3 -20.70 13.73 -16.82
C PRO A 3 -19.46 14.64 -16.88
N ALA A 4 -19.69 15.97 -16.91
CA ALA A 4 -18.59 16.94 -16.90
C ALA A 4 -17.82 16.98 -15.57
N GLU A 5 -18.54 16.97 -14.46
CA GLU A 5 -17.94 16.87 -13.12
C GLU A 5 -17.13 15.59 -12.94
N PHE A 6 -17.65 14.47 -13.46
CA PHE A 6 -16.92 13.19 -13.42
C PHE A 6 -15.60 13.26 -14.19
N GLN A 7 -15.59 13.83 -15.39
CA GLN A 7 -14.36 13.96 -16.19
C GLN A 7 -13.34 14.87 -15.49
N SER A 8 -13.80 16.00 -14.94
CA SER A 8 -12.94 16.92 -14.19
C SER A 8 -12.33 16.26 -12.95
N TRP A 9 -13.16 15.59 -12.14
CA TRP A 9 -12.72 14.84 -10.97
C TRP A 9 -11.71 13.74 -11.34
N LYS A 10 -12.00 12.94 -12.39
CA LYS A 10 -11.14 11.87 -12.87
C LYS A 10 -9.77 12.43 -13.29
N ALA A 11 -9.76 13.50 -14.08
CA ALA A 11 -8.52 14.12 -14.55
C ALA A 11 -7.66 14.62 -13.38
N ALA A 12 -8.27 15.31 -12.41
CA ALA A 12 -7.58 15.79 -11.22
C ALA A 12 -6.98 14.64 -10.38
N ARG A 13 -7.71 13.54 -10.21
CA ARG A 13 -7.22 12.36 -9.47
C ARG A 13 -6.07 11.67 -10.19
N LEU A 14 -6.18 11.48 -11.49
CA LEU A 14 -5.11 10.88 -12.30
C LEU A 14 -3.85 11.73 -12.24
N GLN A 15 -3.97 13.04 -12.36
CA GLN A 15 -2.85 13.97 -12.25
C GLN A 15 -2.18 13.90 -10.87
N ALA A 16 -2.97 13.87 -9.80
CA ALA A 16 -2.45 13.77 -8.43
C ALA A 16 -1.66 12.48 -8.18
N LEU A 17 -2.05 11.38 -8.83
CA LEU A 17 -1.37 10.08 -8.72
C LEU A 17 -0.28 9.86 -9.79
N GLY A 18 -0.11 10.79 -10.74
CA GLY A 18 0.82 10.65 -11.85
C GLY A 18 0.46 9.53 -12.83
N LEU A 19 -0.83 9.21 -12.96
CA LEU A 19 -1.35 8.14 -13.82
C LEU A 19 -1.86 8.70 -15.15
N ARG A 20 -1.78 7.89 -16.21
CA ARG A 20 -2.28 8.22 -17.54
C ARG A 20 -3.62 7.57 -17.80
N THR A 21 -4.52 8.26 -18.46
CA THR A 21 -5.84 7.72 -18.81
C THR A 21 -5.74 6.48 -19.70
N ASP A 22 -4.75 6.45 -20.59
CA ASP A 22 -4.54 5.37 -21.58
C ASP A 22 -4.14 4.04 -20.93
N ASP A 23 -3.70 4.05 -19.67
CA ASP A 23 -3.32 2.87 -18.90
C ASP A 23 -4.56 2.12 -18.35
N PHE A 24 -5.74 2.72 -18.47
CA PHE A 24 -6.99 2.16 -17.98
C PHE A 24 -7.86 1.61 -19.11
N GLU A 25 -8.45 0.45 -18.86
CA GLU A 25 -9.37 -0.22 -19.76
C GLU A 25 -10.72 -0.40 -19.07
N GLU A 26 -11.78 0.17 -19.67
CA GLU A 26 -13.14 0.03 -19.18
C GLU A 26 -13.89 -1.02 -20.01
N THR A 27 -14.53 -1.97 -19.35
CA THR A 27 -15.38 -2.99 -19.98
C THR A 27 -16.76 -2.97 -19.34
N PHE A 28 -17.77 -3.04 -20.16
CA PHE A 28 -19.16 -3.04 -19.73
C PHE A 28 -19.81 -4.38 -20.06
N SER A 29 -20.45 -4.99 -19.06
CA SER A 29 -21.12 -6.27 -19.21
C SER A 29 -22.50 -6.24 -18.54
N ARG A 30 -23.32 -7.24 -18.82
CA ARG A 30 -24.60 -7.42 -18.14
C ARG A 30 -24.34 -7.88 -16.71
N SER A 31 -25.05 -7.30 -15.75
CA SER A 31 -25.00 -7.77 -14.37
C SER A 31 -25.63 -9.17 -14.26
N SER A 32 -24.94 -10.08 -13.57
CA SER A 32 -25.47 -11.40 -13.24
C SER A 32 -26.19 -11.34 -11.88
N GLY A 33 -27.46 -11.74 -11.83
CA GLY A 33 -28.21 -11.80 -10.57
C GLY A 33 -29.66 -12.26 -10.76
N PRO A 34 -30.31 -12.81 -9.73
CA PRO A 34 -31.68 -13.27 -9.78
C PRO A 34 -32.64 -12.09 -9.71
N SER A 35 -32.82 -11.31 -10.78
CA SER A 35 -33.85 -10.28 -10.81
C SER A 35 -34.24 -9.89 -12.23
N GLY A 36 -35.51 -10.06 -12.52
CA GLY A 36 -36.38 -9.45 -13.49
C GLY A 36 -35.87 -9.16 -14.91
N GLN A 37 -36.82 -9.06 -15.87
CA GLN A 37 -36.58 -8.83 -17.31
C GLN A 37 -35.66 -7.63 -17.65
N ASN A 38 -35.50 -6.65 -16.75
CA ASN A 38 -34.71 -5.44 -17.00
C ASN A 38 -33.19 -5.66 -16.87
N VAL A 39 -32.77 -6.63 -16.05
CA VAL A 39 -31.34 -6.94 -15.84
C VAL A 39 -30.70 -7.56 -17.08
N ASN A 40 -31.49 -8.25 -17.89
CA ASN A 40 -31.02 -8.88 -19.11
C ASN A 40 -30.87 -7.94 -20.31
N LYS A 41 -31.35 -6.68 -20.22
CA LYS A 41 -31.34 -5.73 -21.33
C LYS A 41 -30.31 -4.63 -21.22
N VAL A 42 -29.78 -4.34 -20.01
CA VAL A 42 -28.88 -3.21 -19.78
C VAL A 42 -27.54 -3.68 -19.22
N SER A 43 -26.44 -3.24 -19.85
CA SER A 43 -25.08 -3.52 -19.36
C SER A 43 -24.73 -2.57 -18.22
N THR A 44 -25.10 -2.92 -16.99
CA THR A 44 -24.88 -2.07 -15.80
C THR A 44 -23.60 -2.40 -15.05
N GLN A 45 -23.02 -3.57 -15.27
CA GLN A 45 -21.75 -3.97 -14.67
C GLN A 45 -20.59 -3.25 -15.36
N VAL A 46 -19.70 -2.66 -14.58
CA VAL A 46 -18.52 -1.96 -15.05
C VAL A 46 -17.28 -2.65 -14.48
N THR A 47 -16.39 -3.09 -15.35
CA THR A 47 -15.07 -3.57 -14.99
C THR A 47 -14.04 -2.57 -15.47
N LEU A 48 -13.21 -2.10 -14.55
CA LEU A 48 -12.11 -1.18 -14.81
C LEU A 48 -10.80 -1.87 -14.47
N ASN A 49 -9.87 -1.90 -15.42
CA ASN A 49 -8.55 -2.50 -15.29
C ASN A 49 -7.45 -1.46 -15.48
N HIS A 50 -6.44 -1.46 -14.62
CA HIS A 50 -5.22 -0.67 -14.78
C HIS A 50 -4.09 -1.58 -15.24
N ARG A 51 -3.72 -1.48 -16.52
CA ARG A 51 -2.76 -2.37 -17.20
C ARG A 51 -1.40 -2.45 -16.52
N PRO A 52 -0.75 -1.31 -16.12
CA PRO A 52 0.60 -1.37 -15.54
C PRO A 52 0.69 -2.11 -14.21
N THR A 53 -0.36 -2.04 -13.37
CA THR A 53 -0.38 -2.71 -12.07
C THR A 53 -1.11 -4.06 -12.08
N GLY A 54 -1.85 -4.36 -13.16
CA GLY A 54 -2.71 -5.54 -13.27
C GLY A 54 -3.92 -5.53 -12.31
N ARG A 55 -4.21 -4.39 -11.68
CA ARG A 55 -5.34 -4.25 -10.75
C ARG A 55 -6.61 -4.02 -11.52
N ALA A 56 -7.65 -4.76 -11.15
CA ALA A 56 -8.99 -4.62 -11.74
C ALA A 56 -10.04 -4.52 -10.63
N VAL A 57 -11.10 -3.77 -10.91
CA VAL A 57 -12.28 -3.66 -10.05
C VAL A 57 -13.51 -3.85 -10.91
N THR A 58 -14.45 -4.66 -10.44
CA THR A 58 -15.76 -4.87 -11.05
C THR A 58 -16.83 -4.35 -10.11
N VAL A 59 -17.73 -3.49 -10.63
CA VAL A 59 -18.81 -2.88 -9.87
C VAL A 59 -20.14 -3.15 -10.55
N GLN A 60 -21.11 -3.63 -9.79
CA GLN A 60 -22.50 -3.88 -10.20
C GLN A 60 -23.50 -3.49 -9.09
N ASP A 61 -23.12 -2.52 -8.26
CA ASP A 61 -23.83 -2.19 -7.01
C ASP A 61 -25.17 -1.50 -7.27
N THR A 62 -25.27 -0.77 -8.40
CA THR A 62 -26.45 0.01 -8.72
C THR A 62 -27.03 -0.35 -10.10
N ARG A 63 -28.29 0.09 -10.34
CA ARG A 63 -28.96 -0.07 -11.64
C ARG A 63 -28.44 0.90 -12.71
N SER A 64 -27.63 1.88 -12.32
CA SER A 64 -27.10 2.90 -13.21
C SER A 64 -25.64 2.58 -13.58
N GLN A 65 -25.41 2.34 -14.87
CA GLN A 65 -24.06 2.17 -15.41
C GLN A 65 -23.15 3.38 -15.10
N ALA A 66 -23.70 4.59 -15.23
CA ALA A 66 -22.95 5.82 -14.95
C ALA A 66 -22.49 5.89 -13.48
N THR A 67 -23.35 5.52 -12.54
CA THR A 67 -23.03 5.47 -11.12
C THR A 67 -21.99 4.39 -10.83
N ASN A 68 -22.17 3.18 -11.38
CA ASN A 68 -21.21 2.08 -11.23
C ASN A 68 -19.84 2.44 -11.81
N ARG A 69 -19.80 3.21 -12.89
CA ARG A 69 -18.57 3.72 -13.49
C ARG A 69 -17.81 4.65 -12.55
N VAL A 70 -18.50 5.60 -11.93
CA VAL A 70 -17.89 6.50 -10.93
C VAL A 70 -17.30 5.69 -9.77
N ILE A 71 -18.08 4.78 -9.21
CA ILE A 71 -17.65 3.92 -8.10
C ILE A 71 -16.44 3.05 -8.49
N ALA A 72 -16.40 2.51 -9.70
CA ALA A 72 -15.29 1.72 -10.19
C ALA A 72 -13.98 2.54 -10.23
N TRP A 73 -14.05 3.76 -10.76
CA TRP A 73 -12.91 4.67 -10.78
C TRP A 73 -12.45 5.05 -9.38
N GLU A 74 -13.36 5.39 -8.46
CA GLU A 74 -13.03 5.70 -7.08
C GLU A 74 -12.30 4.55 -6.40
N ARG A 75 -12.88 3.35 -6.46
CA ARG A 75 -12.30 2.15 -5.82
C ARG A 75 -10.93 1.77 -6.39
N LEU A 76 -10.78 1.82 -7.71
CA LEU A 76 -9.51 1.44 -8.33
C LEU A 76 -8.41 2.47 -8.03
N LEU A 77 -8.70 3.76 -8.15
CA LEU A 77 -7.72 4.81 -7.84
C LEU A 77 -7.32 4.80 -6.36
N GLU A 78 -8.27 4.55 -5.46
CA GLU A 78 -7.98 4.39 -4.03
C GLU A 78 -7.11 3.15 -3.75
N ALA A 79 -7.39 2.03 -4.41
CA ALA A 79 -6.60 0.81 -4.26
C ALA A 79 -5.15 1.00 -4.79
N ILE A 80 -4.96 1.74 -5.88
CA ILE A 80 -3.64 2.09 -6.40
C ILE A 80 -2.90 3.01 -5.43
N ALA A 81 -3.55 4.08 -4.95
CA ALA A 81 -2.96 5.03 -4.01
C ALA A 81 -2.52 4.35 -2.71
N ARG A 82 -3.36 3.47 -2.17
CA ARG A 82 -3.05 2.69 -0.96
C ARG A 82 -1.85 1.78 -1.15
N ALA A 83 -1.77 1.09 -2.28
CA ALA A 83 -0.64 0.23 -2.58
C ALA A 83 0.68 1.00 -2.73
N ASP A 84 0.64 2.18 -3.34
CA ASP A 84 1.81 3.04 -3.46
C ASP A 84 2.27 3.57 -2.11
N GLU A 85 1.34 3.93 -1.23
CA GLU A 85 1.66 4.38 0.12
C GLU A 85 2.27 3.25 0.95
N GLU A 86 1.71 2.05 0.89
CA GLU A 86 2.25 0.85 1.55
C GLU A 86 3.66 0.54 1.05
N ALA A 87 3.90 0.61 -0.26
CA ALA A 87 5.22 0.38 -0.84
C ALA A 87 6.24 1.43 -0.39
N ARG A 88 5.84 2.71 -0.31
CA ARG A 88 6.68 3.79 0.22
C ARG A 88 6.96 3.62 1.71
N ALA A 89 5.95 3.22 2.49
CA ALA A 89 6.11 2.93 3.92
C ALA A 89 7.06 1.76 4.16
N ALA A 90 6.92 0.67 3.41
CA ALA A 90 7.82 -0.48 3.48
C ALA A 90 9.28 -0.10 3.16
N LYS A 91 9.49 0.70 2.10
CA LYS A 91 10.84 1.21 1.75
C LYS A 91 11.43 2.10 2.85
N ARG A 92 10.62 2.97 3.47
CA ARG A 92 11.05 3.81 4.61
C ARG A 92 11.46 2.93 5.79
N HIS A 93 10.63 1.97 6.16
CA HIS A 93 10.89 1.04 7.26
C HIS A 93 12.18 0.23 7.03
N GLU A 94 12.39 -0.28 5.82
CA GLU A 94 13.62 -1.00 5.47
C GLU A 94 14.87 -0.12 5.59
N ARG A 95 14.81 1.14 5.10
CA ARG A 95 15.90 2.11 5.25
C ARG A 95 16.22 2.40 6.72
N GLU A 96 15.19 2.59 7.54
CA GLU A 96 15.36 2.81 8.98
C GLU A 96 15.95 1.59 9.68
N LYS A 97 15.48 0.38 9.34
CA LYS A 97 16.02 -0.88 9.86
C LYS A 97 17.50 -1.00 9.53
N LYS A 98 17.90 -0.79 8.28
CA LYS A 98 19.30 -0.78 7.85
C LYS A 98 20.11 0.29 8.59
N ARG A 99 19.58 1.49 8.76
CA ARG A 99 20.24 2.56 9.52
C ARG A 99 20.48 2.18 10.97
N ARG A 100 19.48 1.57 11.64
CA ARG A 100 19.62 1.09 13.03
C ARG A 100 20.63 -0.04 13.14
N GLN A 101 20.61 -1.00 12.21
CA GLN A 101 21.59 -2.11 12.20
C GLN A 101 23.02 -1.63 12.00
N ASN A 102 23.23 -0.66 11.12
CA ASN A 102 24.55 -0.10 10.81
C ASN A 102 24.97 1.03 11.77
N SER A 103 24.10 1.44 12.70
CA SER A 103 24.42 2.48 13.67
C SER A 103 25.47 1.98 14.65
N LYS A 104 26.62 2.65 14.67
CA LYS A 104 27.68 2.38 15.65
C LYS A 104 27.18 2.72 17.05
N ARG A 105 27.52 1.89 18.02
CA ARG A 105 27.20 2.17 19.43
C ARG A 105 27.82 3.50 19.85
N PRO A 106 27.09 4.35 20.60
CA PRO A 106 27.63 5.57 21.16
C PRO A 106 28.91 5.29 21.94
N TRP A 107 29.89 6.17 21.83
CA TRP A 107 31.22 6.00 22.47
C TRP A 107 31.10 5.77 23.98
N GLY A 108 30.28 6.55 24.68
CA GLY A 108 30.08 6.38 26.12
C GLY A 108 29.53 5.02 26.54
N LEU A 109 28.58 4.45 25.74
CA LEU A 109 28.08 3.10 25.99
C LEU A 109 29.16 2.05 25.74
N LYS A 110 30.01 2.24 24.73
CA LYS A 110 31.14 1.35 24.44
C LYS A 110 32.14 1.33 25.60
N GLN A 111 32.44 2.49 26.19
CA GLN A 111 33.33 2.61 27.35
C GLN A 111 32.76 1.89 28.58
N ARG A 112 31.48 2.13 28.91
CA ARG A 112 30.82 1.43 30.04
C ARG A 112 30.87 -0.11 29.88
N ILE A 113 30.56 -0.59 28.67
CA ILE A 113 30.64 -2.05 28.40
C ILE A 113 32.09 -2.59 28.60
N LEU A 114 33.08 -1.82 28.18
CA LEU A 114 34.50 -2.22 28.37
C LEU A 114 34.91 -2.22 29.86
N GLU A 115 34.47 -1.22 30.62
CA GLU A 115 34.69 -1.15 32.07
C GLU A 115 34.01 -2.31 32.80
N ASP A 116 32.76 -2.61 32.47
CA ASP A 116 32.03 -3.74 33.03
C ASP A 116 32.73 -5.09 32.72
N LYS A 117 33.22 -5.24 31.48
CA LYS A 117 34.01 -6.43 31.11
C LYS A 117 35.30 -6.55 31.91
N LYS A 118 36.05 -5.45 32.09
CA LYS A 118 37.26 -5.41 32.90
C LYS A 118 36.95 -5.78 34.35
N ARG A 119 35.91 -5.20 34.95
CA ARG A 119 35.44 -5.49 36.30
C ARG A 119 35.07 -6.96 36.48
N ARG A 120 34.27 -7.52 35.56
CA ARG A 120 33.92 -8.96 35.60
C ARG A 120 35.16 -9.87 35.44
N SER A 121 36.08 -9.49 34.56
CA SER A 121 37.32 -10.23 34.37
C SER A 121 38.21 -10.25 35.64
N ALA A 122 38.33 -9.10 36.32
CA ALA A 122 39.05 -8.99 37.60
C ALA A 122 38.41 -9.87 38.67
N THR A 123 37.10 -9.83 38.83
CA THR A 123 36.35 -10.68 39.76
C THR A 123 36.55 -12.17 39.47
N LYS A 124 36.53 -12.55 38.18
CA LYS A 124 36.73 -13.94 37.76
C LYS A 124 38.16 -14.43 38.04
N LYS A 125 39.16 -13.57 37.84
CA LYS A 125 40.57 -13.90 38.18
C LYS A 125 40.75 -14.12 39.67
N LEU A 126 40.09 -13.34 40.53
CA LEU A 126 40.15 -13.54 42.00
C LEU A 126 39.50 -14.86 42.44
N ARG A 127 38.44 -15.30 41.77
CA ARG A 127 37.81 -16.60 42.07
C ARG A 127 38.64 -17.80 41.63
N GLY A 128 39.51 -17.67 40.60
CA GLY A 128 40.40 -18.74 40.12
C GLY A 128 41.68 -18.88 40.90
N ARG A 129 41.92 -18.06 41.93
CA ARG A 129 43.10 -18.09 42.80
C ARG A 129 42.85 -18.73 44.18
N GLY A 130 41.69 -19.33 44.37
CA GLY A 130 41.40 -20.11 45.56
C GLY A 130 42.15 -21.46 45.45
N ASP A 131 43.30 -21.55 46.07
CA ASP A 131 43.98 -22.83 46.28
C ASP A 131 43.04 -23.72 47.10
N TRP A 132 42.75 -24.89 46.55
CA TRP A 132 42.10 -26.00 47.20
C TRP A 132 43.18 -27.10 47.45
#